data_906ccf5bf8d73e467f5ab44b3fb93523
#
_entry.id   906ccf5bf8d73e467f5ab44b3fb93523
#
_cell.length_a   1.000
_cell.length_b   1.000
_cell.length_c   1.000
_cell.angle_alpha   90.00
_cell.angle_beta   90.00
_cell.angle_gamma   90.00
#
_symmetry.space_group_name_H-M   'P 1'
#
loop_
_entity.id
_entity.type
_entity.pdbx_description
1 polymer ?
#
loop_
_entity_poly.entity_id
_entity_poly.type
_entity_poly.pdbx_seq_one_letter_code
_entity_poly.pdbx_strand_id
1 'polypeptide(L)'
;QGAFNALLKTLEEPPAYAIFILATTEKHKVLPTILSRCQVYDFSRITVADTIRHLQYVAKQEGINASEEALNVVAQKADGGMRDALSIFDQLVSFCGTNITYEQAIGVLNVLDTDYYFRLVDAALAGGVSEALLLLNEVLVKGFDAGHFVTGFAQHLRDVLVSKDAATVQLLETSETI
;
A
#
# COMPACT_ATOMS: atom_id res chain seq x y z
N GLN A 1 3.90 -25.08 15.40
CA GLN A 1 4.13 -25.17 16.88
C GLN A 1 5.24 -26.16 17.24
N GLY A 2 5.27 -27.37 16.63
CA GLY A 2 6.30 -28.39 16.92
C GLY A 2 7.74 -27.93 16.68
N ALA A 3 7.99 -27.20 15.59
CA ALA A 3 9.32 -26.68 15.26
C ALA A 3 9.82 -25.64 16.27
N PHE A 4 8.93 -24.78 16.79
CA PHE A 4 9.28 -23.80 17.81
C PHE A 4 9.64 -24.46 19.15
N ASN A 5 8.94 -25.52 19.54
CA ASN A 5 9.27 -26.24 20.78
C ASN A 5 10.66 -26.89 20.73
N ALA A 6 11.09 -27.41 19.56
CA ALA A 6 12.43 -27.94 19.38
C ALA A 6 13.53 -26.87 19.50
N LEU A 7 13.19 -25.61 19.16
CA LEU A 7 14.14 -24.49 19.21
C LEU A 7 14.29 -23.87 20.61
N LEU A 8 13.35 -24.11 21.52
CA LEU A 8 13.34 -23.47 22.86
C LEU A 8 14.64 -23.72 23.64
N LYS A 9 15.12 -24.96 23.67
CA LYS A 9 16.35 -25.31 24.38
C LYS A 9 17.58 -24.57 23.80
N THR A 10 17.64 -24.45 22.47
CA THR A 10 18.74 -23.76 21.79
C THR A 10 18.65 -22.23 21.96
N LEU A 11 17.46 -21.69 22.14
CA LEU A 11 17.26 -20.25 22.43
C LEU A 11 17.58 -19.92 23.89
N GLU A 12 17.46 -20.87 24.81
CA GLU A 12 17.85 -20.68 26.22
C GLU A 12 19.39 -20.69 26.40
N GLU A 13 20.07 -21.58 25.69
CA GLU A 13 21.51 -21.72 25.73
C GLU A 13 22.10 -21.70 24.30
N PRO A 14 22.10 -20.53 23.62
CA PRO A 14 22.59 -20.45 22.26
C PRO A 14 24.10 -20.68 22.22
N PRO A 15 24.61 -21.41 21.22
CA PRO A 15 26.05 -21.51 20.99
C PRO A 15 26.65 -20.11 20.75
N ALA A 16 27.85 -19.86 21.27
CA ALA A 16 28.50 -18.55 21.22
C ALA A 16 28.72 -17.99 19.78
N TYR A 17 28.65 -18.85 18.78
CA TYR A 17 28.81 -18.50 17.37
C TYR A 17 27.46 -18.36 16.62
N ALA A 18 26.31 -18.54 17.29
CA ALA A 18 25.01 -18.53 16.65
C ALA A 18 24.16 -17.35 17.15
N ILE A 19 23.63 -16.59 16.19
CA ILE A 19 22.64 -15.53 16.42
C ILE A 19 21.34 -15.95 15.74
N PHE A 20 20.24 -15.92 16.50
CA PHE A 20 18.92 -16.25 15.96
C PHE A 20 18.15 -14.98 15.66
N ILE A 21 17.71 -14.80 14.42
CA ILE A 21 16.86 -13.69 13.98
C ILE A 21 15.53 -14.29 13.53
N LEU A 22 14.46 -13.93 14.25
CA LEU A 22 13.09 -14.31 13.92
C LEU A 22 12.39 -13.09 13.30
N ALA A 23 12.07 -13.16 12.01
CA ALA A 23 11.36 -12.11 11.30
C ALA A 23 9.93 -12.56 11.01
N THR A 24 8.95 -11.76 11.42
CA THR A 24 7.53 -12.05 11.20
C THR A 24 6.71 -10.76 11.13
N THR A 25 5.65 -10.76 10.34
CA THR A 25 4.62 -9.72 10.33
C THR A 25 3.54 -9.98 11.39
N GLU A 26 3.52 -11.18 12.00
CA GLU A 26 2.48 -11.63 12.92
C GLU A 26 3.07 -11.98 14.30
N LYS A 27 3.55 -10.96 15.01
CA LYS A 27 4.12 -11.09 16.35
C LYS A 27 3.20 -11.86 17.31
N HIS A 28 1.89 -11.67 17.20
CA HIS A 28 0.90 -12.33 18.06
C HIS A 28 0.83 -13.85 17.88
N LYS A 29 1.31 -14.39 16.76
CA LYS A 29 1.40 -15.84 16.51
C LYS A 29 2.67 -16.48 17.08
N VAL A 30 3.65 -15.68 17.50
CA VAL A 30 4.87 -16.20 18.12
C VAL A 30 4.58 -16.54 19.57
N LEU A 31 5.03 -17.70 20.02
CA LEU A 31 4.79 -18.16 21.39
C LEU A 31 5.40 -17.20 22.42
N PRO A 32 4.70 -16.86 23.51
CA PRO A 32 5.22 -16.00 24.57
C PRO A 32 6.54 -16.50 25.17
N THR A 33 6.75 -17.83 25.20
CA THR A 33 7.98 -18.49 25.66
C THR A 33 9.20 -18.17 24.78
N ILE A 34 9.00 -17.86 23.51
CA ILE A 34 10.05 -17.40 22.57
C ILE A 34 10.27 -15.91 22.75
N LEU A 35 9.18 -15.12 22.77
CA LEU A 35 9.26 -13.67 22.93
C LEU A 35 9.99 -13.25 24.21
N SER A 36 9.83 -14.01 25.32
CA SER A 36 10.52 -13.76 26.59
C SER A 36 12.04 -14.00 26.53
N ARG A 37 12.55 -14.68 25.50
CA ARG A 37 13.97 -15.00 25.30
C ARG A 37 14.61 -14.24 24.16
N CYS A 38 13.85 -13.38 23.48
CA CYS A 38 14.30 -12.59 22.33
C CYS A 38 14.20 -11.10 22.68
N GLN A 39 15.14 -10.32 22.14
CA GLN A 39 14.97 -8.90 22.06
C GLN A 39 14.00 -8.60 20.91
N VAL A 40 12.93 -7.86 21.19
CA VAL A 40 11.89 -7.55 20.21
C VAL A 40 12.14 -6.17 19.62
N TYR A 41 12.18 -6.11 18.28
CA TYR A 41 12.24 -4.88 17.52
C TYR A 41 10.97 -4.78 16.67
N ASP A 42 10.19 -3.74 16.89
CA ASP A 42 9.01 -3.46 16.07
C ASP A 42 9.38 -2.45 14.98
N PHE A 43 9.16 -2.83 13.73
CA PHE A 43 9.39 -1.98 12.56
C PHE A 43 8.06 -1.47 12.03
N SER A 44 7.98 -0.17 11.81
CA SER A 44 6.83 0.46 11.17
C SER A 44 6.85 0.24 9.66
N ARG A 45 5.69 0.33 9.02
CA ARG A 45 5.59 0.42 7.56
C ARG A 45 6.28 1.70 7.07
N ILE A 46 6.85 1.63 5.88
CA ILE A 46 7.43 2.81 5.24
C ILE A 46 6.26 3.72 4.81
N THR A 47 6.38 5.02 5.08
CA THR A 47 5.33 5.97 4.69
C THR A 47 5.24 6.12 3.17
N VAL A 48 4.08 6.53 2.67
CA VAL A 48 3.89 6.82 1.24
C VAL A 48 4.89 7.88 0.77
N ALA A 49 5.06 8.96 1.55
CA ALA A 49 6.01 10.04 1.24
C ALA A 49 7.46 9.54 1.14
N ASP A 50 7.91 8.69 2.06
CA ASP A 50 9.27 8.12 2.01
C ASP A 50 9.45 7.16 0.84
N THR A 51 8.41 6.39 0.51
CA THR A 51 8.40 5.49 -0.65
C THR A 51 8.52 6.30 -1.94
N ILE A 52 7.71 7.35 -2.11
CA ILE A 52 7.78 8.24 -3.29
C ILE A 52 9.19 8.85 -3.41
N ARG A 53 9.73 9.39 -2.31
CA ARG A 53 11.08 9.99 -2.31
C ARG A 53 12.14 9.00 -2.76
N HIS A 54 12.05 7.76 -2.31
CA HIS A 54 12.98 6.71 -2.71
C HIS A 54 12.80 6.31 -4.18
N LEU A 55 11.57 6.17 -4.65
CA LEU A 55 11.27 5.88 -6.05
C LEU A 55 11.73 7.02 -6.99
N GLN A 56 11.57 8.28 -6.59
CA GLN A 56 12.12 9.43 -7.32
C GLN A 56 13.65 9.37 -7.43
N TYR A 57 14.31 8.99 -6.33
CA TYR A 57 15.76 8.80 -6.35
C TYR A 57 16.17 7.70 -7.34
N VAL A 58 15.50 6.52 -7.31
CA VAL A 58 15.78 5.42 -8.23
C VAL A 58 15.50 5.83 -9.67
N ALA A 59 14.33 6.43 -9.95
CA ALA A 59 13.96 6.92 -11.28
C ALA A 59 15.02 7.86 -11.85
N LYS A 60 15.53 8.80 -11.04
CA LYS A 60 16.60 9.72 -11.44
C LYS A 60 17.91 9.00 -11.78
N GLN A 61 18.29 7.96 -11.01
CA GLN A 61 19.52 7.19 -11.27
C GLN A 61 19.43 6.39 -12.57
N GLU A 62 18.24 5.83 -12.85
CA GLU A 62 17.98 5.02 -14.04
C GLU A 62 17.56 5.87 -15.28
N GLY A 63 17.50 7.20 -15.15
CA GLY A 63 17.10 8.07 -16.25
C GLY A 63 15.62 7.94 -16.64
N ILE A 64 14.77 7.56 -15.71
CA ILE A 64 13.33 7.39 -15.88
C ILE A 64 12.62 8.68 -15.45
N ASN A 65 11.70 9.16 -16.28
CA ASN A 65 10.83 10.28 -15.99
C ASN A 65 9.47 9.73 -15.54
N ALA A 66 9.18 9.77 -14.26
CA ALA A 66 7.90 9.34 -13.70
C ALA A 66 7.22 10.53 -13.01
N SER A 67 5.92 10.71 -13.28
CA SER A 67 5.15 11.75 -12.60
C SER A 67 4.97 11.40 -11.12
N GLU A 68 4.83 12.40 -10.26
CA GLU A 68 4.67 12.19 -8.82
C GLU A 68 3.38 11.42 -8.51
N GLU A 69 2.32 11.70 -9.26
CA GLU A 69 1.04 10.99 -9.16
C GLU A 69 1.19 9.50 -9.51
N ALA A 70 1.99 9.16 -10.53
CA ALA A 70 2.27 7.76 -10.87
C ALA A 70 3.04 7.06 -9.74
N LEU A 71 4.04 7.73 -9.16
CA LEU A 71 4.79 7.20 -8.02
C LEU A 71 3.92 7.07 -6.76
N ASN A 72 2.94 7.94 -6.56
CA ASN A 72 1.96 7.85 -5.49
C ASN A 72 1.11 6.57 -5.63
N VAL A 73 0.61 6.28 -6.84
CA VAL A 73 -0.12 5.03 -7.12
C VAL A 73 0.73 3.79 -6.77
N VAL A 74 2.01 3.80 -7.13
CA VAL A 74 2.94 2.71 -6.78
C VAL A 74 3.10 2.58 -5.26
N ALA A 75 3.31 3.70 -4.57
CA ALA A 75 3.53 3.72 -3.13
C ALA A 75 2.31 3.24 -2.34
N GLN A 76 1.11 3.66 -2.74
CA GLN A 76 -0.14 3.20 -2.15
C GLN A 76 -0.34 1.69 -2.36
N LYS A 77 -0.11 1.20 -3.59
CA LYS A 77 -0.26 -0.23 -3.91
C LYS A 77 0.74 -1.11 -3.18
N ALA A 78 1.92 -0.60 -2.86
CA ALA A 78 2.98 -1.32 -2.14
C ALA A 78 2.72 -1.45 -0.64
N ASP A 79 1.76 -0.72 -0.08
CA ASP A 79 1.31 -0.81 1.32
C ASP A 79 2.47 -0.81 2.34
N GLY A 80 3.44 0.08 2.14
CA GLY A 80 4.60 0.25 3.02
C GLY A 80 5.73 -0.78 2.85
N GLY A 81 5.67 -1.63 1.81
CA GLY A 81 6.72 -2.59 1.45
C GLY A 81 7.67 -2.05 0.38
N MET A 82 8.91 -1.67 0.70
CA MET A 82 9.84 -1.12 -0.30
C MET A 82 10.17 -2.11 -1.41
N ARG A 83 10.28 -3.41 -1.10
CA ARG A 83 10.51 -4.44 -2.13
C ARG A 83 9.35 -4.49 -3.13
N ASP A 84 8.12 -4.42 -2.62
CA ASP A 84 6.93 -4.46 -3.45
C ASP A 84 6.83 -3.18 -4.28
N ALA A 85 7.15 -2.01 -3.71
CA ALA A 85 7.20 -0.74 -4.42
C ALA A 85 8.18 -0.78 -5.60
N LEU A 86 9.39 -1.27 -5.39
CA LEU A 86 10.40 -1.41 -6.44
C LEU A 86 9.97 -2.42 -7.51
N SER A 87 9.37 -3.55 -7.13
CA SER A 87 8.88 -4.55 -8.08
C SER A 87 7.74 -4.01 -8.94
N ILE A 88 6.82 -3.25 -8.35
CA ILE A 88 5.73 -2.57 -9.06
C ILE A 88 6.29 -1.49 -10.00
N PHE A 89 7.29 -0.73 -9.55
CA PHE A 89 7.95 0.27 -10.36
C PHE A 89 8.66 -0.34 -11.56
N ASP A 90 9.41 -1.44 -11.38
CA ASP A 90 10.06 -2.20 -12.46
C ASP A 90 9.03 -2.71 -13.48
N GLN A 91 7.87 -3.17 -13.01
CA GLN A 91 6.77 -3.55 -13.87
C GLN A 91 6.31 -2.37 -14.74
N LEU A 92 6.11 -1.19 -14.15
CA LEU A 92 5.73 0.02 -14.91
C LEU A 92 6.78 0.40 -15.95
N VAL A 93 8.06 0.40 -15.56
CA VAL A 93 9.17 0.69 -16.49
C VAL A 93 9.18 -0.28 -17.68
N SER A 94 8.93 -1.57 -17.42
CA SER A 94 8.87 -2.60 -18.45
C SER A 94 7.75 -2.39 -19.47
N PHE A 95 6.59 -1.86 -19.03
CA PHE A 95 5.44 -1.63 -19.91
C PHE A 95 5.40 -0.23 -20.52
N CYS A 96 5.79 0.81 -19.78
CA CYS A 96 5.67 2.20 -20.18
C CYS A 96 6.97 2.78 -20.77
N GLY A 97 8.11 2.11 -20.54
CA GLY A 97 9.43 2.63 -20.89
C GLY A 97 9.89 3.70 -19.92
N THR A 98 10.62 4.69 -20.43
CA THR A 98 11.30 5.71 -19.61
C THR A 98 10.42 6.91 -19.25
N ASN A 99 9.18 6.96 -19.71
CA ASN A 99 8.24 8.05 -19.38
C ASN A 99 6.95 7.47 -18.84
N ILE A 100 6.71 7.63 -17.54
CA ILE A 100 5.60 7.03 -16.83
C ILE A 100 4.64 8.13 -16.36
N THR A 101 3.43 8.13 -16.94
CA THR A 101 2.34 9.04 -16.57
C THR A 101 1.37 8.37 -15.59
N TYR A 102 0.52 9.18 -14.94
CA TYR A 102 -0.52 8.68 -14.05
C TYR A 102 -1.46 7.70 -14.77
N GLU A 103 -1.95 8.06 -15.97
CA GLU A 103 -2.90 7.24 -16.73
C GLU A 103 -2.30 5.87 -17.11
N GLN A 104 -1.01 5.85 -17.45
CA GLN A 104 -0.31 4.62 -17.74
C GLN A 104 -0.17 3.77 -16.47
N ALA A 105 0.18 4.39 -15.33
CA ALA A 105 0.33 3.68 -14.07
C ALA A 105 -0.99 3.04 -13.62
N ILE A 106 -2.11 3.77 -13.61
CA ILE A 106 -3.40 3.19 -13.24
C ILE A 106 -3.84 2.08 -14.20
N GLY A 107 -3.58 2.24 -15.52
CA GLY A 107 -3.91 1.24 -16.53
C GLY A 107 -3.12 -0.07 -16.36
N VAL A 108 -1.79 0.02 -16.23
CA VAL A 108 -0.90 -1.15 -16.09
C VAL A 108 -1.11 -1.86 -14.74
N LEU A 109 -1.29 -1.09 -13.67
CA LEU A 109 -1.47 -1.64 -12.32
C LEU A 109 -2.90 -2.06 -12.04
N ASN A 110 -3.82 -1.84 -12.98
CA ASN A 110 -5.25 -2.08 -12.80
C ASN A 110 -5.77 -1.44 -11.49
N VAL A 111 -5.46 -0.15 -11.31
CA VAL A 111 -5.95 0.66 -10.19
C VAL A 111 -7.12 1.49 -10.71
N LEU A 112 -8.20 1.51 -9.94
CA LEU A 112 -9.36 2.30 -10.30
C LEU A 112 -9.05 3.79 -10.11
N ASP A 113 -9.39 4.61 -11.10
CA ASP A 113 -9.27 6.06 -11.01
C ASP A 113 -10.16 6.61 -9.87
N THR A 114 -9.60 7.51 -9.10
CA THR A 114 -10.28 8.17 -7.96
C THR A 114 -11.55 8.90 -8.38
N ASP A 115 -11.64 9.35 -9.65
CA ASP A 115 -12.83 9.99 -10.21
C ASP A 115 -14.10 9.14 -10.07
N TYR A 116 -14.01 7.81 -10.16
CA TYR A 116 -15.14 6.91 -9.94
C TYR A 116 -15.74 7.04 -8.55
N TYR A 117 -14.89 7.23 -7.54
CA TYR A 117 -15.34 7.39 -6.15
C TYR A 117 -16.02 8.73 -5.94
N PHE A 118 -15.50 9.83 -6.51
CA PHE A 118 -16.15 11.14 -6.46
C PHE A 118 -17.53 11.11 -7.12
N ARG A 119 -17.63 10.57 -8.33
CA ARG A 119 -18.89 10.43 -9.05
C ARG A 119 -19.92 9.59 -8.28
N LEU A 120 -19.46 8.54 -7.58
CA LEU A 120 -20.34 7.73 -6.74
C LEU A 120 -20.85 8.50 -5.53
N VAL A 121 -20.00 9.32 -4.89
CA VAL A 121 -20.41 10.20 -3.78
C VAL A 121 -21.43 11.21 -4.27
N ASP A 122 -21.20 11.87 -5.41
CA ASP A 122 -22.12 12.85 -5.99
C ASP A 122 -23.48 12.23 -6.33
N ALA A 123 -23.49 11.05 -6.96
CA ALA A 123 -24.72 10.30 -7.22
C ALA A 123 -25.46 9.93 -5.93
N ALA A 124 -24.76 9.52 -4.88
CA ALA A 124 -25.36 9.20 -3.58
C ALA A 124 -25.98 10.43 -2.91
N LEU A 125 -25.28 11.58 -2.94
CA LEU A 125 -25.78 12.85 -2.37
C LEU A 125 -27.00 13.38 -3.14
N ALA A 126 -27.06 13.16 -4.46
CA ALA A 126 -28.19 13.51 -5.31
C ALA A 126 -29.38 12.52 -5.18
N GLY A 127 -29.23 11.41 -4.45
CA GLY A 127 -30.23 10.34 -4.38
C GLY A 127 -30.38 9.54 -5.67
N GLY A 128 -29.39 9.60 -6.56
CA GLY A 128 -29.34 8.97 -7.88
C GLY A 128 -28.96 7.48 -7.84
N VAL A 129 -29.84 6.63 -7.26
CA VAL A 129 -29.58 5.19 -7.12
C VAL A 129 -29.26 4.52 -8.45
N SER A 130 -30.00 4.88 -9.53
CA SER A 130 -29.77 4.32 -10.86
C SER A 130 -28.39 4.67 -11.40
N GLU A 131 -27.92 5.89 -11.19
CA GLU A 131 -26.60 6.35 -11.61
C GLU A 131 -25.50 5.62 -10.83
N ALA A 132 -25.64 5.48 -9.52
CA ALA A 132 -24.71 4.73 -8.68
C ALA A 132 -24.60 3.26 -9.13
N LEU A 133 -25.72 2.62 -9.49
CA LEU A 133 -25.72 1.24 -9.99
C LEU A 133 -25.05 1.11 -11.38
N LEU A 134 -25.26 2.09 -12.26
CA LEU A 134 -24.60 2.11 -13.57
C LEU A 134 -23.09 2.31 -13.44
N LEU A 135 -22.63 3.19 -12.54
CA LEU A 135 -21.21 3.37 -12.22
C LEU A 135 -20.59 2.08 -11.68
N LEU A 136 -21.24 1.41 -10.75
CA LEU A 136 -20.79 0.13 -10.22
C LEU A 136 -20.67 -0.91 -11.35
N ASN A 137 -21.68 -1.00 -12.20
CA ASN A 137 -21.65 -1.95 -13.33
C ASN A 137 -20.51 -1.62 -14.31
N GLU A 138 -20.23 -0.34 -14.59
CA GLU A 138 -19.10 0.07 -15.43
C GLU A 138 -17.77 -0.43 -14.86
N VAL A 139 -17.56 -0.28 -13.54
CA VAL A 139 -16.36 -0.74 -12.83
C VAL A 139 -16.22 -2.26 -12.95
N LEU A 140 -17.30 -3.02 -12.75
CA LEU A 140 -17.30 -4.48 -12.85
C LEU A 140 -17.02 -4.96 -14.27
N VAL A 141 -17.61 -4.31 -15.29
CA VAL A 141 -17.37 -4.62 -16.72
C VAL A 141 -15.92 -4.37 -17.12
N LYS A 142 -15.26 -3.36 -16.50
CA LYS A 142 -13.81 -3.12 -16.67
C LYS A 142 -12.93 -4.17 -16.01
N GLY A 143 -13.49 -5.15 -15.30
CA GLY A 143 -12.77 -6.26 -14.68
C GLY A 143 -12.26 -5.99 -13.27
N PHE A 144 -12.69 -4.90 -12.62
CA PHE A 144 -12.36 -4.63 -11.22
C PHE A 144 -13.14 -5.53 -10.28
N ASP A 145 -12.49 -5.97 -9.20
CA ASP A 145 -13.13 -6.75 -8.15
C ASP A 145 -14.04 -5.86 -7.27
N ALA A 146 -15.27 -6.34 -7.02
CA ALA A 146 -16.25 -5.61 -6.23
C ALA A 146 -15.80 -5.38 -4.77
N GLY A 147 -15.09 -6.32 -4.18
CA GLY A 147 -14.55 -6.20 -2.81
C GLY A 147 -13.49 -5.12 -2.71
N HIS A 148 -12.57 -5.08 -3.68
CA HIS A 148 -11.55 -4.03 -3.78
C HIS A 148 -12.20 -2.66 -4.03
N PHE A 149 -13.25 -2.60 -4.88
CA PHE A 149 -14.00 -1.36 -5.10
C PHE A 149 -14.61 -0.81 -3.80
N VAL A 150 -15.29 -1.65 -3.03
CA VAL A 150 -15.92 -1.24 -1.76
C VAL A 150 -14.87 -0.79 -0.75
N THR A 151 -13.74 -1.50 -0.66
CA THR A 151 -12.65 -1.14 0.25
C THR A 151 -12.04 0.21 -0.15
N GLY A 152 -11.76 0.42 -1.44
CA GLY A 152 -11.25 1.68 -1.97
C GLY A 152 -12.23 2.84 -1.77
N PHE A 153 -13.52 2.59 -1.96
CA PHE A 153 -14.56 3.59 -1.69
C PHE A 153 -14.64 3.98 -0.21
N ALA A 154 -14.55 3.00 0.71
CA ALA A 154 -14.50 3.28 2.13
C ALA A 154 -13.28 4.12 2.52
N GLN A 155 -12.12 3.82 1.94
CA GLN A 155 -10.89 4.62 2.14
C GLN A 155 -11.07 6.04 1.60
N HIS A 156 -11.60 6.20 0.39
CA HIS A 156 -11.90 7.50 -0.20
C HIS A 156 -12.84 8.35 0.70
N LEU A 157 -13.90 7.76 1.22
CA LEU A 157 -14.82 8.46 2.15
C LEU A 157 -14.09 8.89 3.42
N ARG A 158 -13.24 8.04 3.98
CA ARG A 158 -12.39 8.39 5.13
C ARG A 158 -11.51 9.59 4.80
N ASP A 159 -10.82 9.56 3.66
CA ASP A 159 -9.89 10.62 3.27
C ASP A 159 -10.60 11.96 3.02
N VAL A 160 -11.78 11.93 2.39
CA VAL A 160 -12.66 13.11 2.25
C VAL A 160 -13.11 13.66 3.61
N LEU A 161 -13.44 12.79 4.56
CA LEU A 161 -13.80 13.23 5.92
C LEU A 161 -12.61 13.84 6.66
N VAL A 162 -11.44 13.21 6.56
CA VAL A 162 -10.21 13.66 7.20
C VAL A 162 -9.72 14.98 6.62
N SER A 163 -9.92 15.21 5.31
CA SER A 163 -9.51 16.45 4.63
C SER A 163 -10.33 17.68 5.05
N LYS A 164 -11.50 17.51 5.67
CA LYS A 164 -12.37 18.62 6.09
C LYS A 164 -11.82 19.44 7.26
N ASP A 165 -10.94 18.86 8.07
CA ASP A 165 -10.39 19.51 9.25
C ASP A 165 -8.87 19.57 9.16
N ALA A 166 -8.32 20.77 9.24
CA ALA A 166 -6.87 21.01 9.21
C ALA A 166 -6.10 20.21 10.28
N ALA A 167 -6.74 19.91 11.43
CA ALA A 167 -6.12 19.12 12.48
C ALA A 167 -6.00 17.63 12.11
N THR A 168 -6.87 17.13 11.21
CA THR A 168 -6.90 15.72 10.80
C THR A 168 -6.20 15.46 9.47
N VAL A 169 -5.90 16.49 8.68
CA VAL A 169 -5.17 16.36 7.38
C VAL A 169 -3.86 15.58 7.54
N GLN A 170 -3.17 15.69 8.68
CA GLN A 170 -1.94 14.93 8.97
C GLN A 170 -2.15 13.40 8.98
N LEU A 171 -3.40 12.94 9.07
CA LEU A 171 -3.76 11.52 9.03
C LEU A 171 -3.92 10.97 7.60
N LEU A 172 -3.84 11.82 6.58
CA LEU A 172 -3.84 11.38 5.19
C LEU A 172 -2.51 10.71 4.86
N GLU A 173 -2.58 9.53 4.26
CA GLU A 173 -1.40 8.77 3.81
C GLU A 173 -0.93 9.18 2.41
N THR A 174 -1.49 10.26 1.87
CA THR A 174 -1.16 10.80 0.56
C THR A 174 -0.05 11.84 0.66
N SER A 175 0.74 11.99 -0.41
CA SER A 175 1.66 13.15 -0.53
C SER A 175 0.86 14.46 -0.47
N GLU A 176 1.40 15.49 0.15
CA GLU A 176 0.75 16.79 0.41
C GLU A 176 0.30 17.56 -0.87
N THR A 177 0.33 16.93 -2.03
CA THR A 177 0.00 17.53 -3.33
C THR A 177 -1.36 17.02 -3.81
N ILE A 178 -2.45 17.51 -3.22
CA ILE A 178 -3.78 17.53 -3.82
C ILE A 178 -4.29 18.97 -3.77
#